data_9a3cae1a9901b52aa63b77850f7f5c36
#
_entry.id   9a3cae1a9901b52aa63b77850f7f5c36
#
_cell.length_a   1.000
_cell.length_b   1.000
_cell.length_c   1.000
_cell.angle_alpha   90.00
_cell.angle_beta   90.00
_cell.angle_gamma   90.00
#
_symmetry.space_group_name_H-M   'P 1'
#
loop_
_entity.id
_entity.type
_entity.pdbx_description
1 polymer ?
#
loop_
_entity_poly.entity_id
_entity_poly.type
_entity_poly.pdbx_seq_one_letter_code
_entity_poly.pdbx_strand_id
1 'polypeptide(L)'
;MIAVIDCNNFFVSCERVFRPCLLDKPVVVLSNNDGCVIARSNEAKALGIGMGEPYFKVKHHCQQSGLMVCSANHTLYCDMSQRVMQIIGQYATRMEQYSIDEAFVDFSGIPDVHSVARQLVRRIKQCTGIPVSIGMAPNKTLAKIASRFAKKYPGYQSCCFIDSDEKRIKALQLTAIKDVWGVGRKTFVKLAAGGVQTAYDFAQWGVTRVRNRFHKLGEQMWRELNGEYILDLETPTARQSLQHTRTFKHPITDAETLHSLLVDFAVQVGMKLRKDRSAALQLNVFVATDRFSTLQPYVFRSTFHRFEVATNEARELAAAVGQCLVSLHLDGLPVKRAGVGATLIEHDGVQGGLF
;
A
#
# COMPACT_ATOMS: atom_id res chain seq x y z
N MET A 1 -10.51 -6.83 21.14
CA MET A 1 -10.76 -7.48 19.83
C MET A 1 -10.32 -6.52 18.73
N ILE A 2 -9.55 -7.01 17.76
CA ILE A 2 -9.02 -6.19 16.66
C ILE A 2 -9.93 -6.33 15.46
N ALA A 3 -10.26 -5.19 14.83
CA ALA A 3 -10.95 -5.14 13.55
C ALA A 3 -10.02 -4.67 12.43
N VAL A 4 -10.22 -5.19 11.23
CA VAL A 4 -9.75 -4.61 9.98
C VAL A 4 -10.96 -4.02 9.26
N ILE A 5 -10.91 -2.74 8.98
CA ILE A 5 -11.90 -2.04 8.17
C ILE A 5 -11.24 -1.69 6.85
N ASP A 6 -11.80 -2.17 5.75
CA ASP A 6 -11.19 -2.10 4.42
C ASP A 6 -12.24 -1.61 3.39
N CYS A 7 -11.89 -0.56 2.66
CA CYS A 7 -12.73 0.02 1.62
C CYS A 7 -12.75 -0.86 0.37
N ASN A 8 -13.92 -1.35 -0.02
CA ASN A 8 -14.06 -2.26 -1.14
C ASN A 8 -13.75 -1.56 -2.48
N ASN A 9 -12.78 -2.11 -3.24
CA ASN A 9 -12.37 -1.56 -4.55
C ASN A 9 -12.12 -0.03 -4.49
N PHE A 10 -11.41 0.45 -3.48
CA PHE A 10 -11.40 1.83 -3.02
C PHE A 10 -11.34 2.88 -4.13
N PHE A 11 -10.30 2.87 -5.00
CA PHE A 11 -10.17 3.89 -6.04
C PHE A 11 -11.35 3.88 -7.03
N VAL A 12 -11.84 2.70 -7.41
CA VAL A 12 -13.05 2.59 -8.25
C VAL A 12 -14.26 3.13 -7.51
N SER A 13 -14.39 2.83 -6.21
CA SER A 13 -15.49 3.33 -5.40
C SER A 13 -15.47 4.85 -5.28
N CYS A 14 -14.29 5.47 -5.13
CA CYS A 14 -14.14 6.93 -5.18
C CYS A 14 -14.61 7.51 -6.51
N GLU A 15 -14.22 6.91 -7.64
CA GLU A 15 -14.65 7.35 -8.96
C GLU A 15 -16.19 7.23 -9.14
N ARG A 16 -16.79 6.14 -8.64
CA ARG A 16 -18.23 5.90 -8.70
C ARG A 16 -19.05 6.90 -7.87
N VAL A 17 -18.53 7.40 -6.75
CA VAL A 17 -19.20 8.42 -5.93
C VAL A 17 -19.45 9.69 -6.75
N PHE A 18 -18.49 10.13 -7.55
CA PHE A 18 -18.58 11.36 -8.34
C PHE A 18 -19.05 11.12 -9.79
N ARG A 19 -19.07 9.88 -10.24
CA ARG A 19 -19.53 9.46 -11.57
C ARG A 19 -20.47 8.27 -11.46
N PRO A 20 -21.74 8.48 -11.09
CA PRO A 20 -22.74 7.40 -10.94
C PRO A 20 -22.92 6.55 -12.21
N CYS A 21 -22.64 7.11 -13.39
CA CYS A 21 -22.68 6.37 -14.66
C CYS A 21 -21.70 5.20 -14.75
N LEU A 22 -20.74 5.08 -13.81
CA LEU A 22 -19.81 3.97 -13.67
C LEU A 22 -20.35 2.83 -12.78
N LEU A 23 -21.52 2.99 -12.15
CA LEU A 23 -22.16 1.92 -11.38
C LEU A 23 -22.45 0.74 -12.29
N ASP A 24 -22.30 -0.48 -11.75
CA ASP A 24 -22.56 -1.75 -12.40
C ASP A 24 -21.82 -1.99 -13.74
N LYS A 25 -20.81 -1.16 -14.03
CA LYS A 25 -19.93 -1.32 -15.19
C LYS A 25 -18.57 -1.88 -14.78
N PRO A 26 -17.88 -2.63 -15.66
CA PRO A 26 -16.49 -2.97 -15.46
C PRO A 26 -15.63 -1.70 -15.51
N VAL A 27 -14.96 -1.38 -14.40
CA VAL A 27 -14.12 -0.19 -14.25
C VAL A 27 -12.74 -0.58 -13.75
N VAL A 28 -11.72 0.02 -14.35
CA VAL A 28 -10.34 -0.03 -13.84
C VAL A 28 -9.81 1.38 -13.62
N VAL A 29 -8.96 1.52 -12.61
CA VAL A 29 -8.14 2.72 -12.42
C VAL A 29 -6.71 2.38 -12.75
N LEU A 30 -6.05 3.22 -13.54
CA LEU A 30 -4.68 3.04 -13.98
C LEU A 30 -3.69 3.82 -13.08
N SER A 31 -2.43 3.41 -13.11
CA SER A 31 -1.34 4.12 -12.43
C SER A 31 -1.12 5.53 -13.02
N ASN A 32 -0.32 6.37 -12.35
CA ASN A 32 -0.11 7.79 -12.71
C ASN A 32 0.30 8.06 -14.19
N ASN A 33 0.90 7.09 -14.87
CA ASN A 33 1.28 7.17 -16.28
C ASN A 33 0.43 6.28 -17.17
N ASP A 34 -0.75 5.87 -16.70
CA ASP A 34 -1.70 4.97 -17.35
C ASP A 34 -1.10 3.63 -17.81
N GLY A 35 -0.02 3.21 -17.15
CA GLY A 35 0.71 2.02 -17.55
C GLY A 35 0.09 0.70 -17.10
N CYS A 36 -0.42 0.63 -15.86
CA CYS A 36 -0.90 -0.61 -15.23
C CYS A 36 -2.19 -0.38 -14.44
N VAL A 37 -2.98 -1.44 -14.31
CA VAL A 37 -4.20 -1.48 -13.51
C VAL A 37 -3.85 -1.49 -12.02
N ILE A 38 -4.28 -0.48 -11.27
CA ILE A 38 -4.05 -0.36 -9.81
C ILE A 38 -5.32 -0.51 -8.97
N ALA A 39 -6.50 -0.47 -9.59
CA ALA A 39 -7.76 -0.84 -8.95
C ALA A 39 -8.75 -1.38 -9.99
N ARG A 40 -9.69 -2.21 -9.52
CA ARG A 40 -10.67 -2.90 -10.38
C ARG A 40 -11.99 -3.01 -9.67
N SER A 41 -13.08 -2.79 -10.41
CA SER A 41 -14.43 -3.16 -9.96
C SER A 41 -14.61 -4.69 -9.93
N ASN A 42 -15.68 -5.16 -9.29
CA ASN A 42 -16.00 -6.59 -9.29
C ASN A 42 -16.33 -7.10 -10.69
N GLU A 43 -16.98 -6.29 -11.50
CA GLU A 43 -17.30 -6.57 -12.91
C GLU A 43 -16.00 -6.71 -13.73
N ALA A 44 -15.01 -5.82 -13.51
CA ALA A 44 -13.70 -5.93 -14.15
C ALA A 44 -12.91 -7.19 -13.69
N LYS A 45 -13.04 -7.57 -12.41
CA LYS A 45 -12.47 -8.85 -11.91
C LYS A 45 -13.12 -10.06 -12.58
N ALA A 46 -14.44 -10.02 -12.84
CA ALA A 46 -15.17 -11.08 -13.52
C ALA A 46 -14.72 -11.24 -15.00
N LEU A 47 -14.22 -10.17 -15.63
CA LEU A 47 -13.59 -10.22 -16.95
C LEU A 47 -12.17 -10.82 -16.93
N GLY A 48 -11.67 -11.25 -15.76
CA GLY A 48 -10.33 -11.83 -15.62
C GLY A 48 -9.19 -10.82 -15.55
N ILE A 49 -9.50 -9.51 -15.51
CA ILE A 49 -8.45 -8.46 -15.46
C ILE A 49 -7.66 -8.56 -14.15
N GLY A 50 -6.33 -8.68 -14.25
CA GLY A 50 -5.40 -8.83 -13.13
C GLY A 50 -5.03 -7.50 -12.45
N MET A 51 -4.63 -7.54 -11.16
CA MET A 51 -3.99 -6.41 -10.49
C MET A 51 -2.54 -6.26 -11.00
N GLY A 52 -2.12 -5.02 -11.30
CA GLY A 52 -0.80 -4.76 -11.87
C GLY A 52 -0.68 -5.09 -13.36
N GLU A 53 -1.76 -5.53 -14.00
CA GLU A 53 -1.75 -5.88 -15.41
C GLU A 53 -1.51 -4.65 -16.28
N PRO A 54 -0.59 -4.72 -17.27
CA PRO A 54 -0.35 -3.60 -18.20
C PRO A 54 -1.60 -3.24 -18.99
N TYR A 55 -1.90 -1.94 -19.07
CA TYR A 55 -3.11 -1.45 -19.74
C TYR A 55 -3.20 -1.92 -21.21
N PHE A 56 -2.08 -1.95 -21.94
CA PHE A 56 -2.07 -2.39 -23.34
C PHE A 56 -2.61 -3.82 -23.54
N LYS A 57 -2.52 -4.68 -22.50
CA LYS A 57 -3.05 -6.05 -22.55
C LYS A 57 -4.57 -6.11 -22.33
N VAL A 58 -5.13 -5.16 -21.60
CA VAL A 58 -6.54 -5.15 -21.23
C VAL A 58 -7.40 -4.17 -22.02
N LYS A 59 -6.79 -3.26 -22.79
CA LYS A 59 -7.50 -2.22 -23.55
C LYS A 59 -8.55 -2.77 -24.54
N HIS A 60 -8.37 -3.98 -25.04
CA HIS A 60 -9.33 -4.63 -25.95
C HIS A 60 -10.70 -4.83 -25.29
N HIS A 61 -10.77 -5.00 -23.97
CA HIS A 61 -12.02 -5.09 -23.22
C HIS A 61 -12.86 -3.80 -23.29
N CYS A 62 -12.26 -2.65 -23.60
CA CYS A 62 -13.00 -1.39 -23.76
C CYS A 62 -14.05 -1.50 -24.87
N GLN A 63 -13.71 -2.14 -26.01
CA GLN A 63 -14.62 -2.34 -27.12
C GLN A 63 -15.50 -3.58 -26.95
N GLN A 64 -14.92 -4.69 -26.43
CA GLN A 64 -15.60 -5.98 -26.36
C GLN A 64 -16.57 -6.11 -25.18
N SER A 65 -16.25 -5.49 -24.05
CA SER A 65 -16.97 -5.69 -22.78
C SER A 65 -17.37 -4.38 -22.09
N GLY A 66 -17.24 -3.24 -22.77
CA GLY A 66 -17.59 -1.93 -22.20
C GLY A 66 -16.73 -1.53 -21.00
N LEU A 67 -15.46 -1.98 -20.91
CA LEU A 67 -14.55 -1.63 -19.85
C LEU A 67 -14.33 -0.11 -19.82
N MET A 68 -14.66 0.49 -18.68
CA MET A 68 -14.39 1.91 -18.39
C MET A 68 -13.02 2.08 -17.74
N VAL A 69 -12.27 3.05 -18.21
CA VAL A 69 -10.90 3.31 -17.76
C VAL A 69 -10.83 4.70 -17.13
N CYS A 70 -10.25 4.79 -15.94
CA CYS A 70 -9.97 6.03 -15.23
C CYS A 70 -8.47 6.15 -14.98
N SER A 71 -7.90 7.32 -15.21
CA SER A 71 -6.57 7.66 -14.72
C SER A 71 -6.63 7.94 -13.21
N ALA A 72 -5.54 7.63 -12.48
CA ALA A 72 -5.52 7.81 -11.03
C ALA A 72 -5.67 9.29 -10.63
N ASN A 73 -6.58 9.55 -9.70
CA ASN A 73 -6.75 10.84 -9.01
C ASN A 73 -6.40 10.69 -7.53
N HIS A 74 -5.09 10.66 -7.22
CA HIS A 74 -4.64 10.45 -5.84
C HIS A 74 -5.09 11.55 -4.87
N THR A 75 -5.29 12.79 -5.34
CA THR A 75 -5.82 13.87 -4.50
C THR A 75 -7.23 13.54 -4.02
N LEU A 76 -8.10 13.12 -4.93
CA LEU A 76 -9.45 12.65 -4.60
C LEU A 76 -9.40 11.46 -3.62
N TYR A 77 -8.53 10.47 -3.90
CA TYR A 77 -8.45 9.27 -3.07
C TYR A 77 -7.94 9.56 -1.66
N CYS A 78 -6.98 10.48 -1.51
CA CYS A 78 -6.51 10.93 -0.21
C CYS A 78 -7.62 11.65 0.59
N ASP A 79 -8.40 12.53 -0.04
CA ASP A 79 -9.53 13.23 0.60
C ASP A 79 -10.60 12.22 1.06
N MET A 80 -11.00 11.30 0.18
CA MET A 80 -11.99 10.27 0.53
C MET A 80 -11.50 9.34 1.65
N SER A 81 -10.21 8.98 1.62
CA SER A 81 -9.58 8.21 2.69
C SER A 81 -9.68 8.95 4.03
N GLN A 82 -9.30 10.22 4.08
CA GLN A 82 -9.38 11.02 5.31
C GLN A 82 -10.80 11.06 5.89
N ARG A 83 -11.82 11.23 5.05
CA ARG A 83 -13.24 11.21 5.48
C ARG A 83 -13.62 9.87 6.08
N VAL A 84 -13.24 8.76 5.44
CA VAL A 84 -13.50 7.42 5.97
C VAL A 84 -12.78 7.22 7.30
N MET A 85 -11.48 7.55 7.38
CA MET A 85 -10.67 7.39 8.59
C MET A 85 -11.19 8.26 9.76
N GLN A 86 -11.68 9.48 9.48
CA GLN A 86 -12.32 10.32 10.50
C GLN A 86 -13.59 9.69 11.08
N ILE A 87 -14.41 9.04 10.23
CA ILE A 87 -15.61 8.33 10.72
C ILE A 87 -15.19 7.14 11.57
N ILE A 88 -14.21 6.34 11.12
CA ILE A 88 -13.69 5.20 11.88
C ILE A 88 -13.19 5.65 13.27
N GLY A 89 -12.42 6.75 13.32
CA GLY A 89 -11.87 7.28 14.55
C GLY A 89 -12.92 7.68 15.62
N GLN A 90 -14.17 7.95 15.22
CA GLN A 90 -15.27 8.23 16.17
C GLN A 90 -15.76 6.97 16.91
N TYR A 91 -15.45 5.78 16.40
CA TYR A 91 -15.87 4.50 16.95
C TYR A 91 -14.72 3.72 17.60
N ALA A 92 -13.48 4.21 17.42
CA ALA A 92 -12.27 3.49 17.82
C ALA A 92 -11.71 3.99 19.15
N THR A 93 -11.30 3.07 20.01
CA THR A 93 -10.47 3.40 21.18
C THR A 93 -9.03 3.71 20.73
N ARG A 94 -8.50 2.88 19.85
CA ARG A 94 -7.19 3.02 19.19
C ARG A 94 -7.32 2.63 17.72
N MET A 95 -6.64 3.35 16.83
CA MET A 95 -6.66 3.11 15.40
C MET A 95 -5.26 3.23 14.82
N GLU A 96 -4.92 2.31 13.93
CA GLU A 96 -3.75 2.37 13.06
C GLU A 96 -4.23 2.45 11.61
N GLN A 97 -3.97 3.57 10.94
CA GLN A 97 -4.19 3.66 9.51
C GLN A 97 -3.08 2.89 8.78
N TYR A 98 -3.39 1.67 8.37
CA TYR A 98 -2.43 0.76 7.73
C TYR A 98 -2.15 1.13 6.27
N SER A 99 -3.17 1.59 5.55
CA SER A 99 -3.04 2.06 4.16
C SER A 99 -4.00 3.22 3.86
N ILE A 100 -4.09 3.63 2.59
CA ILE A 100 -5.04 4.66 2.14
C ILE A 100 -6.50 4.19 2.26
N ASP A 101 -6.75 2.87 2.25
CA ASP A 101 -8.08 2.26 2.21
C ASP A 101 -8.35 1.29 3.35
N GLU A 102 -7.41 1.16 4.30
CA GLU A 102 -7.50 0.14 5.34
C GLU A 102 -6.99 0.64 6.70
N ALA A 103 -7.73 0.31 7.76
CA ALA A 103 -7.35 0.59 9.14
C ALA A 103 -7.49 -0.64 10.03
N PHE A 104 -6.54 -0.81 10.96
CA PHE A 104 -6.72 -1.66 12.14
C PHE A 104 -7.31 -0.83 13.27
N VAL A 105 -8.26 -1.41 14.00
CA VAL A 105 -9.01 -0.72 15.04
C VAL A 105 -9.14 -1.64 16.25
N ASP A 106 -8.89 -1.10 17.43
CA ASP A 106 -9.14 -1.80 18.67
C ASP A 106 -10.55 -1.49 19.18
N PHE A 107 -11.37 -2.52 19.25
CA PHE A 107 -12.72 -2.49 19.83
C PHE A 107 -12.80 -3.12 21.22
N SER A 108 -11.67 -3.28 21.91
CA SER A 108 -11.66 -3.77 23.29
C SER A 108 -12.44 -2.84 24.20
N GLY A 109 -13.28 -3.41 25.06
CA GLY A 109 -14.14 -2.66 25.98
C GLY A 109 -15.40 -2.06 25.37
N ILE A 110 -15.64 -2.20 24.06
CA ILE A 110 -16.89 -1.74 23.43
C ILE A 110 -17.95 -2.83 23.58
N PRO A 111 -19.10 -2.51 24.22
CA PRO A 111 -20.22 -3.44 24.33
C PRO A 111 -20.86 -3.63 22.96
N ASP A 112 -21.40 -4.85 22.72
CA ASP A 112 -22.07 -5.22 21.46
C ASP A 112 -21.31 -4.82 20.18
N VAL A 113 -20.05 -5.21 20.13
CA VAL A 113 -19.14 -4.92 19.01
C VAL A 113 -19.71 -5.38 17.65
N HIS A 114 -20.57 -6.41 17.63
CA HIS A 114 -21.25 -6.88 16.40
C HIS A 114 -22.23 -5.83 15.84
N SER A 115 -23.02 -5.21 16.69
CA SER A 115 -23.94 -4.13 16.30
C SER A 115 -23.19 -2.89 15.87
N VAL A 116 -22.15 -2.50 16.62
CA VAL A 116 -21.29 -1.37 16.32
C VAL A 116 -20.61 -1.53 14.95
N ALA A 117 -20.07 -2.72 14.63
CA ALA A 117 -19.47 -2.99 13.33
C ALA A 117 -20.47 -2.81 12.17
N ARG A 118 -21.68 -3.36 12.30
CA ARG A 118 -22.72 -3.21 11.28
C ARG A 118 -23.20 -1.76 11.14
N GLN A 119 -23.30 -1.03 12.26
CA GLN A 119 -23.61 0.40 12.24
C GLN A 119 -22.53 1.19 11.51
N LEU A 120 -21.26 0.90 11.77
CA LEU A 120 -20.12 1.57 11.16
C LEU A 120 -20.08 1.34 9.64
N VAL A 121 -20.34 0.12 9.16
CA VAL A 121 -20.46 -0.18 7.71
C VAL A 121 -21.52 0.72 7.07
N ARG A 122 -22.71 0.80 7.68
CA ARG A 122 -23.80 1.65 7.18
C ARG A 122 -23.44 3.12 7.23
N ARG A 123 -22.86 3.60 8.34
CA ARG A 123 -22.46 5.00 8.54
C ARG A 123 -21.44 5.47 7.51
N ILE A 124 -20.37 4.68 7.29
CA ILE A 124 -19.35 5.02 6.30
C ILE A 124 -19.99 5.13 4.90
N LYS A 125 -20.77 4.12 4.51
CA LYS A 125 -21.44 4.14 3.19
C LYS A 125 -22.39 5.33 3.05
N GLN A 126 -23.16 5.65 4.08
CA GLN A 126 -24.12 6.77 4.07
C GLN A 126 -23.41 8.12 3.95
N CYS A 127 -22.30 8.32 4.68
CA CYS A 127 -21.61 9.60 4.73
C CYS A 127 -20.65 9.83 3.57
N THR A 128 -20.08 8.75 2.98
CA THR A 128 -19.02 8.86 1.97
C THR A 128 -19.37 8.22 0.62
N GLY A 129 -20.39 7.39 0.58
CA GLY A 129 -20.70 6.55 -0.59
C GLY A 129 -19.76 5.33 -0.74
N ILE A 130 -18.71 5.21 0.07
CA ILE A 130 -17.72 4.14 -0.03
C ILE A 130 -18.20 2.89 0.70
N PRO A 131 -18.34 1.74 0.02
CA PRO A 131 -18.63 0.47 0.68
C PRO A 131 -17.39 -0.06 1.40
N VAL A 132 -17.57 -0.54 2.64
CA VAL A 132 -16.48 -1.11 3.44
C VAL A 132 -16.84 -2.52 3.91
N SER A 133 -15.82 -3.31 4.21
CA SER A 133 -15.95 -4.61 4.87
C SER A 133 -15.16 -4.62 6.16
N ILE A 134 -15.71 -5.25 7.19
CA ILE A 134 -15.10 -5.35 8.53
C ILE A 134 -14.86 -6.82 8.86
N GLY A 135 -13.60 -7.14 9.17
CA GLY A 135 -13.22 -8.41 9.75
C GLY A 135 -12.76 -8.22 11.18
N MET A 136 -13.31 -8.98 12.11
CA MET A 136 -12.97 -8.88 13.54
C MET A 136 -12.45 -10.21 14.07
N ALA A 137 -11.38 -10.13 14.87
CA ALA A 137 -10.73 -11.31 15.45
C ALA A 137 -9.88 -10.92 16.69
N PRO A 138 -9.31 -11.90 17.41
CA PRO A 138 -8.44 -11.62 18.55
C PRO A 138 -7.18 -10.82 18.19
N ASN A 139 -6.68 -10.90 16.95
CA ASN A 139 -5.42 -10.28 16.50
C ASN A 139 -5.50 -9.80 15.03
N LYS A 140 -4.45 -9.11 14.58
CA LYS A 140 -4.36 -8.51 13.24
C LYS A 140 -4.45 -9.54 12.11
N THR A 141 -3.70 -10.64 12.19
CA THR A 141 -3.64 -11.64 11.10
C THR A 141 -4.98 -12.33 10.90
N LEU A 142 -5.66 -12.71 11.98
CA LEU A 142 -7.00 -13.31 11.91
C LEU A 142 -8.06 -12.28 11.47
N ALA A 143 -7.95 -11.01 11.88
CA ALA A 143 -8.84 -9.95 11.44
C ALA A 143 -8.73 -9.68 9.92
N LYS A 144 -7.53 -9.80 9.34
CA LYS A 144 -7.33 -9.76 7.87
C LYS A 144 -8.02 -10.92 7.16
N ILE A 145 -7.96 -12.13 7.71
CA ILE A 145 -8.68 -13.30 7.18
C ILE A 145 -10.19 -13.06 7.25
N ALA A 146 -10.69 -12.58 8.39
CA ALA A 146 -12.09 -12.23 8.57
C ALA A 146 -12.56 -11.16 7.57
N SER A 147 -11.78 -10.07 7.37
CA SER A 147 -12.10 -9.02 6.39
C SER A 147 -12.19 -9.57 4.97
N ARG A 148 -11.30 -10.50 4.58
CA ARG A 148 -11.37 -11.17 3.28
C ARG A 148 -12.66 -11.97 3.12
N PHE A 149 -13.11 -12.66 4.18
CA PHE A 149 -14.38 -13.40 4.15
C PHE A 149 -15.58 -12.47 4.08
N ALA A 150 -15.56 -11.37 4.84
CA ALA A 150 -16.59 -10.32 4.77
C ALA A 150 -16.78 -9.75 3.35
N LYS A 151 -15.68 -9.64 2.58
CA LYS A 151 -15.71 -9.21 1.17
C LYS A 151 -16.19 -10.29 0.21
N LYS A 152 -15.76 -11.55 0.45
CA LYS A 152 -15.95 -12.65 -0.51
C LYS A 152 -17.35 -13.25 -0.43
N TYR A 153 -17.93 -13.33 0.76
CA TYR A 153 -19.17 -14.06 1.01
C TYR A 153 -20.30 -13.12 1.42
N PRO A 154 -21.32 -12.91 0.56
CA PRO A 154 -22.45 -11.99 0.83
C PRO A 154 -23.20 -12.29 2.13
N GLY A 155 -23.24 -13.56 2.55
CA GLY A 155 -23.89 -13.98 3.80
C GLY A 155 -23.35 -13.32 5.07
N TYR A 156 -22.12 -12.81 5.03
CA TYR A 156 -21.55 -12.03 6.14
C TYR A 156 -22.04 -10.58 6.18
N GLN A 157 -22.74 -10.10 5.16
CA GLN A 157 -23.26 -8.72 5.12
C GLN A 157 -22.17 -7.67 5.45
N SER A 158 -21.00 -7.82 4.85
CA SER A 158 -19.79 -7.00 5.05
C SER A 158 -19.15 -7.06 6.45
N CYS A 159 -19.61 -7.92 7.36
CA CYS A 159 -19.01 -8.09 8.69
C CYS A 159 -18.77 -9.56 9.00
N CYS A 160 -17.51 -9.97 9.19
CA CYS A 160 -17.15 -11.33 9.57
C CYS A 160 -16.43 -11.32 10.93
N PHE A 161 -16.81 -12.27 11.81
CA PHE A 161 -16.30 -12.36 13.18
C PHE A 161 -15.67 -13.74 13.42
N ILE A 162 -14.38 -13.75 13.76
CA ILE A 162 -13.65 -14.91 14.24
C ILE A 162 -13.45 -14.73 15.74
N ASP A 163 -14.47 -15.11 16.53
CA ASP A 163 -14.59 -14.88 17.97
C ASP A 163 -14.56 -16.18 18.79
N SER A 164 -14.34 -17.33 18.14
CA SER A 164 -14.17 -18.63 18.77
C SER A 164 -13.09 -19.46 18.06
N ASP A 165 -12.53 -20.46 18.78
CA ASP A 165 -11.56 -21.37 18.22
C ASP A 165 -12.13 -22.21 17.07
N GLU A 166 -13.40 -22.60 17.14
CA GLU A 166 -14.07 -23.31 16.05
C GLU A 166 -14.09 -22.48 14.76
N LYS A 167 -14.50 -21.20 14.87
CA LYS A 167 -14.49 -20.28 13.74
C LYS A 167 -13.07 -20.02 13.23
N ARG A 168 -12.08 -19.91 14.12
CA ARG A 168 -10.68 -19.76 13.78
C ARG A 168 -10.18 -20.94 12.94
N ILE A 169 -10.36 -22.16 13.44
CA ILE A 169 -9.93 -23.39 12.74
C ILE A 169 -10.58 -23.47 11.36
N LYS A 170 -11.90 -23.27 11.27
CA LYS A 170 -12.62 -23.27 10.01
C LYS A 170 -12.11 -22.19 9.04
N ALA A 171 -11.84 -20.99 9.53
CA ALA A 171 -11.29 -19.90 8.73
C ALA A 171 -9.90 -20.23 8.19
N LEU A 172 -9.03 -20.83 9.00
CA LEU A 172 -7.68 -21.27 8.59
C LEU A 172 -7.72 -22.36 7.53
N GLN A 173 -8.63 -23.34 7.66
CA GLN A 173 -8.81 -24.40 6.68
C GLN A 173 -9.28 -23.89 5.31
N LEU A 174 -10.11 -22.85 5.30
CA LEU A 174 -10.63 -22.21 4.09
C LEU A 174 -9.70 -21.15 3.48
N THR A 175 -8.62 -20.79 4.16
CA THR A 175 -7.67 -19.76 3.70
C THR A 175 -6.44 -20.42 3.08
N ALA A 176 -6.24 -20.23 1.78
CA ALA A 176 -5.00 -20.67 1.13
C ALA A 176 -3.79 -19.93 1.72
N ILE A 177 -2.68 -20.60 1.94
CA ILE A 177 -1.50 -20.02 2.59
C ILE A 177 -0.96 -18.79 1.86
N LYS A 178 -1.07 -18.73 0.54
CA LYS A 178 -0.67 -17.56 -0.27
C LYS A 178 -1.48 -16.29 0.02
N ASP A 179 -2.65 -16.45 0.64
CA ASP A 179 -3.61 -15.39 0.93
C ASP A 179 -3.51 -14.90 2.38
N VAL A 180 -2.61 -15.49 3.17
CA VAL A 180 -2.33 -15.05 4.54
C VAL A 180 -1.49 -13.79 4.51
N TRP A 181 -1.86 -12.81 5.31
CA TRP A 181 -1.11 -11.57 5.46
C TRP A 181 0.33 -11.83 5.92
N GLY A 182 1.30 -11.20 5.25
CA GLY A 182 2.72 -11.45 5.46
C GLY A 182 3.33 -12.58 4.60
N VAL A 183 2.51 -13.39 3.90
CA VAL A 183 3.01 -14.40 2.97
C VAL A 183 3.18 -13.81 1.57
N GLY A 184 4.37 -13.30 1.29
CA GLY A 184 4.76 -12.86 -0.04
C GLY A 184 5.21 -14.01 -0.94
N ARG A 185 5.49 -13.72 -2.23
CA ARG A 185 5.87 -14.73 -3.24
C ARG A 185 7.02 -15.65 -2.79
N LYS A 186 8.08 -15.09 -2.18
CA LYS A 186 9.24 -15.88 -1.71
C LYS A 186 8.87 -16.80 -0.54
N THR A 187 8.06 -16.31 0.40
CA THR A 187 7.59 -17.09 1.56
C THR A 187 6.65 -18.19 1.10
N PHE A 188 5.74 -17.89 0.17
CA PHE A 188 4.82 -18.89 -0.41
C PHE A 188 5.57 -20.05 -1.05
N VAL A 189 6.59 -19.81 -1.87
CA VAL A 189 7.38 -20.89 -2.50
C VAL A 189 8.02 -21.80 -1.45
N LYS A 190 8.57 -21.23 -0.36
CA LYS A 190 9.16 -22.01 0.73
C LYS A 190 8.11 -22.85 1.51
N LEU A 191 6.91 -22.29 1.73
CA LEU A 191 5.82 -22.98 2.42
C LEU A 191 5.24 -24.09 1.56
N ALA A 192 4.98 -23.83 0.28
CA ALA A 192 4.48 -24.82 -0.68
C ALA A 192 5.44 -26.01 -0.84
N ALA A 193 6.75 -25.76 -0.92
CA ALA A 193 7.77 -26.80 -0.93
C ALA A 193 7.80 -27.62 0.38
N GLY A 194 7.26 -27.11 1.47
CA GLY A 194 7.07 -27.81 2.75
C GLY A 194 5.73 -28.53 2.87
N GLY A 195 4.92 -28.60 1.79
CA GLY A 195 3.61 -29.25 1.78
C GLY A 195 2.47 -28.42 2.36
N VAL A 196 2.68 -27.12 2.65
CA VAL A 196 1.67 -26.24 3.23
C VAL A 196 0.78 -25.65 2.13
N GLN A 197 -0.51 -25.94 2.17
CA GLN A 197 -1.51 -25.45 1.23
C GLN A 197 -2.42 -24.38 1.88
N THR A 198 -2.80 -24.58 3.14
CA THR A 198 -3.71 -23.74 3.90
C THR A 198 -3.01 -23.04 5.07
N ALA A 199 -3.65 -21.99 5.60
CA ALA A 199 -3.21 -21.37 6.84
C ALA A 199 -3.25 -22.37 8.01
N TYR A 200 -4.18 -23.32 7.99
CA TYR A 200 -4.28 -24.38 8.98
C TYR A 200 -3.07 -25.29 8.97
N ASP A 201 -2.62 -25.75 7.79
CA ASP A 201 -1.43 -26.60 7.67
C ASP A 201 -0.20 -25.93 8.30
N PHE A 202 -0.05 -24.62 8.07
CA PHE A 202 1.04 -23.86 8.65
C PHE A 202 0.90 -23.71 10.17
N ALA A 203 -0.31 -23.46 10.67
CA ALA A 203 -0.60 -23.35 12.10
C ALA A 203 -0.29 -24.65 12.87
N GLN A 204 -0.36 -25.83 12.21
CA GLN A 204 -0.01 -27.11 12.81
C GLN A 204 1.49 -27.38 12.93
N TRP A 205 2.36 -26.54 12.36
CA TRP A 205 3.80 -26.70 12.51
C TRP A 205 4.24 -26.40 13.94
N GLY A 206 5.30 -27.08 14.42
CA GLY A 206 5.93 -26.73 15.69
C GLY A 206 6.68 -25.40 15.60
N VAL A 207 6.63 -24.62 16.68
CA VAL A 207 7.24 -23.27 16.76
C VAL A 207 8.72 -23.26 16.42
N THR A 208 9.49 -24.25 16.84
CA THR A 208 10.93 -24.39 16.54
C THR A 208 11.19 -24.50 15.04
N ARG A 209 10.37 -25.29 14.31
CA ARG A 209 10.45 -25.42 12.85
C ARG A 209 10.17 -24.08 12.16
N VAL A 210 9.15 -23.36 12.64
CA VAL A 210 8.76 -22.03 12.09
C VAL A 210 9.88 -21.02 12.30
N ARG A 211 10.41 -20.92 13.54
CA ARG A 211 11.49 -19.98 13.90
C ARG A 211 12.75 -20.23 13.07
N ASN A 212 13.18 -21.46 12.91
CA ASN A 212 14.36 -21.82 12.14
C ASN A 212 14.23 -21.48 10.66
N ARG A 213 13.02 -21.58 10.09
CA ARG A 213 12.80 -21.41 8.64
C ARG A 213 12.36 -19.99 8.23
N PHE A 214 11.63 -19.30 9.10
CA PHE A 214 11.01 -17.99 8.80
C PHE A 214 11.35 -16.89 9.80
N HIS A 215 12.19 -17.18 10.80
CA HIS A 215 12.68 -16.24 11.82
C HIS A 215 11.52 -15.57 12.60
N LYS A 216 11.79 -14.38 13.17
CA LYS A 216 10.86 -13.63 14.02
C LYS A 216 9.50 -13.36 13.34
N LEU A 217 9.53 -12.89 12.09
CA LEU A 217 8.28 -12.53 11.39
C LEU A 217 7.38 -13.74 11.11
N GLY A 218 7.99 -14.87 10.76
CA GLY A 218 7.24 -16.11 10.57
C GLY A 218 6.67 -16.66 11.89
N GLU A 219 7.41 -16.54 12.98
CA GLU A 219 6.92 -16.93 14.30
C GLU A 219 5.76 -16.05 14.78
N GLN A 220 5.84 -14.73 14.60
CA GLN A 220 4.76 -13.81 14.92
C GLN A 220 3.48 -14.15 14.17
N MET A 221 3.58 -14.36 12.85
CA MET A 221 2.44 -14.79 12.01
C MET A 221 1.87 -16.13 12.49
N TRP A 222 2.72 -17.11 12.78
CA TRP A 222 2.30 -18.42 13.26
C TRP A 222 1.56 -18.34 14.61
N ARG A 223 2.07 -17.55 15.56
CA ARG A 223 1.43 -17.33 16.86
C ARG A 223 0.05 -16.67 16.70
N GLU A 224 -0.05 -15.65 15.84
CA GLU A 224 -1.34 -15.00 15.58
C GLU A 224 -2.35 -15.93 14.91
N LEU A 225 -1.93 -16.79 13.97
CA LEU A 225 -2.81 -17.83 13.42
C LEU A 225 -3.29 -18.82 14.50
N ASN A 226 -2.49 -19.06 15.54
CA ASN A 226 -2.87 -19.88 16.69
C ASN A 226 -3.69 -19.11 17.74
N GLY A 227 -4.08 -17.88 17.48
CA GLY A 227 -4.98 -17.09 18.33
C GLY A 227 -4.31 -16.14 19.30
N GLU A 228 -2.96 -16.15 19.40
CA GLU A 228 -2.23 -15.24 20.27
C GLU A 228 -2.30 -13.79 19.76
N TYR A 229 -2.33 -12.81 20.66
CA TYR A 229 -2.20 -11.40 20.33
C TYR A 229 -0.71 -10.99 20.39
N ILE A 230 -0.07 -10.80 19.25
CA ILE A 230 1.37 -10.53 19.14
C ILE A 230 1.66 -9.17 18.54
N LEU A 231 0.96 -8.81 17.45
CA LEU A 231 1.16 -7.54 16.75
C LEU A 231 0.22 -6.49 17.29
N ASP A 232 0.75 -5.56 18.08
CA ASP A 232 -0.04 -4.42 18.58
C ASP A 232 -0.32 -3.41 17.45
N LEU A 233 -1.26 -2.50 17.69
CA LEU A 233 -1.49 -1.36 16.81
C LEU A 233 -0.31 -0.41 16.86
N GLU A 234 0.20 -0.08 15.67
CA GLU A 234 1.32 0.84 15.53
C GLU A 234 0.82 2.29 15.68
N THR A 235 1.52 3.06 16.50
CA THR A 235 1.35 4.51 16.52
C THR A 235 2.08 5.13 15.33
N PRO A 236 1.51 6.17 14.69
CA PRO A 236 2.20 6.87 13.61
C PRO A 236 3.58 7.35 14.07
N THR A 237 4.62 6.89 13.37
CA THR A 237 5.99 7.36 13.58
C THR A 237 6.32 8.45 12.57
N ALA A 238 7.24 9.35 12.95
CA ALA A 238 7.77 10.35 12.04
C ALA A 238 8.38 9.70 10.80
N ARG A 239 8.20 10.33 9.66
CA ARG A 239 8.71 9.82 8.38
C ARG A 239 10.23 9.86 8.36
N GLN A 240 10.84 8.74 7.98
CA GLN A 240 12.29 8.63 7.86
C GLN A 240 12.81 8.99 6.46
N SER A 241 11.93 9.04 5.47
CA SER A 241 12.27 9.39 4.09
C SER A 241 11.08 9.96 3.34
N LEU A 242 11.37 10.86 2.41
CA LEU A 242 10.40 11.41 1.45
C LEU A 242 10.99 11.32 0.05
N GLN A 243 10.18 11.01 -0.94
CA GLN A 243 10.68 10.90 -2.31
C GLN A 243 9.69 11.41 -3.36
N HIS A 244 10.24 11.81 -4.51
CA HIS A 244 9.49 12.06 -5.73
C HIS A 244 10.14 11.28 -6.87
N THR A 245 9.40 10.37 -7.51
CA THR A 245 9.91 9.49 -8.57
C THR A 245 8.94 9.43 -9.72
N ARG A 246 9.46 9.24 -10.94
CA ARG A 246 8.63 9.11 -12.14
C ARG A 246 9.17 8.03 -13.07
N THR A 247 8.27 7.24 -13.65
CA THR A 247 8.54 6.38 -14.81
C THR A 247 8.06 7.12 -16.04
N PHE A 248 8.94 7.32 -17.02
CA PHE A 248 8.65 8.09 -18.22
C PHE A 248 7.95 7.22 -19.27
N LYS A 249 7.11 7.83 -20.11
CA LYS A 249 6.45 7.13 -21.24
C LYS A 249 7.48 6.68 -22.28
N HIS A 250 8.43 7.55 -22.60
CA HIS A 250 9.58 7.27 -23.45
C HIS A 250 10.86 7.45 -22.65
N PRO A 251 11.91 6.64 -22.89
CA PRO A 251 13.20 6.85 -22.24
C PRO A 251 13.77 8.23 -22.57
N ILE A 252 14.44 8.85 -21.61
CA ILE A 252 15.14 10.12 -21.77
C ILE A 252 16.62 9.83 -21.90
N THR A 253 17.24 10.31 -22.96
CA THR A 253 18.68 10.18 -23.25
C THR A 253 19.41 11.51 -23.14
N ASP A 254 18.66 12.62 -23.22
CA ASP A 254 19.19 13.97 -23.12
C ASP A 254 19.46 14.34 -21.66
N ALA A 255 20.73 14.67 -21.37
CA ALA A 255 21.18 14.96 -20.02
C ALA A 255 20.58 16.27 -19.46
N GLU A 256 20.36 17.29 -20.28
CA GLU A 256 19.82 18.56 -19.88
C GLU A 256 18.35 18.45 -19.49
N THR A 257 17.56 17.74 -20.32
CA THR A 257 16.16 17.40 -20.00
C THR A 257 16.06 16.62 -18.69
N LEU A 258 16.93 15.62 -18.49
CA LEU A 258 16.93 14.81 -17.29
C LEU A 258 17.31 15.64 -16.04
N HIS A 259 18.32 16.52 -16.19
CA HIS A 259 18.71 17.46 -15.12
C HIS A 259 17.54 18.34 -14.70
N SER A 260 16.88 19.02 -15.64
CA SER A 260 15.74 19.88 -15.37
C SER A 260 14.62 19.16 -14.64
N LEU A 261 14.28 17.94 -15.07
CA LEU A 261 13.26 17.11 -14.42
C LEU A 261 13.65 16.71 -12.98
N LEU A 262 14.92 16.36 -12.75
CA LEU A 262 15.38 15.97 -11.41
C LEU A 262 15.45 17.18 -10.45
N VAL A 263 15.75 18.38 -10.98
CA VAL A 263 15.64 19.63 -10.23
C VAL A 263 14.18 19.89 -9.82
N ASP A 264 13.22 19.72 -10.74
CA ASP A 264 11.80 19.80 -10.41
C ASP A 264 11.39 18.79 -9.31
N PHE A 265 11.92 17.55 -9.39
CA PHE A 265 11.65 16.54 -8.36
C PHE A 265 12.24 16.93 -7.00
N ALA A 266 13.42 17.57 -6.96
CA ALA A 266 14.01 18.09 -5.73
C ALA A 266 13.15 19.21 -5.11
N VAL A 267 12.63 20.11 -5.93
CA VAL A 267 11.66 21.13 -5.50
C VAL A 267 10.42 20.50 -4.88
N GLN A 268 9.87 19.46 -5.54
CA GLN A 268 8.71 18.71 -5.00
C GLN A 268 9.03 17.99 -3.68
N VAL A 269 10.25 17.47 -3.52
CA VAL A 269 10.71 16.90 -2.24
C VAL A 269 10.80 17.97 -1.17
N GLY A 270 11.37 19.15 -1.47
CA GLY A 270 11.41 20.28 -0.55
C GLY A 270 10.02 20.73 -0.10
N MET A 271 9.04 20.80 -1.02
CA MET A 271 7.65 21.09 -0.66
C MET A 271 7.05 20.05 0.29
N LYS A 272 7.35 18.77 0.10
CA LYS A 272 6.89 17.70 0.99
C LYS A 272 7.56 17.80 2.37
N LEU A 273 8.86 18.09 2.44
CA LEU A 273 9.58 18.30 3.68
C LEU A 273 8.97 19.46 4.49
N ARG A 274 8.76 20.62 3.85
CA ARG A 274 8.11 21.78 4.51
C ARG A 274 6.71 21.46 5.02
N LYS A 275 5.89 20.75 4.21
CA LYS A 275 4.56 20.30 4.65
C LYS A 275 4.61 19.34 5.84
N ASP A 276 5.64 18.53 5.93
CA ASP A 276 5.90 17.56 7.01
C ASP A 276 6.62 18.22 8.22
N ARG A 277 6.93 19.53 8.16
CA ARG A 277 7.73 20.27 9.15
C ARG A 277 9.04 19.57 9.44
N SER A 278 9.76 19.20 8.39
CA SER A 278 11.00 18.43 8.45
C SER A 278 12.04 18.97 7.49
N ALA A 279 13.30 18.61 7.73
CA ALA A 279 14.44 18.90 6.90
C ALA A 279 15.28 17.64 6.70
N ALA A 280 16.07 17.56 5.65
CA ALA A 280 16.85 16.38 5.32
C ALA A 280 18.35 16.65 5.35
N LEU A 281 19.12 15.75 5.95
CA LEU A 281 20.59 15.76 5.91
C LEU A 281 21.15 15.09 4.65
N GLN A 282 20.31 14.33 3.91
CA GLN A 282 20.79 13.63 2.73
C GLN A 282 19.76 13.64 1.61
N LEU A 283 20.20 13.96 0.40
CA LEU A 283 19.45 13.87 -0.84
C LEU A 283 20.00 12.71 -1.67
N ASN A 284 19.14 11.80 -2.09
CA ASN A 284 19.49 10.67 -2.96
C ASN A 284 18.92 10.92 -4.35
N VAL A 285 19.70 10.65 -5.38
CA VAL A 285 19.28 10.71 -6.79
C VAL A 285 19.50 9.36 -7.42
N PHE A 286 18.52 8.86 -8.16
CA PHE A 286 18.67 7.60 -8.88
C PHE A 286 18.09 7.71 -10.29
N VAL A 287 18.63 6.90 -11.18
CA VAL A 287 18.15 6.68 -12.54
C VAL A 287 18.14 5.19 -12.86
N ALA A 288 17.21 4.76 -13.71
CA ALA A 288 17.13 3.37 -14.17
C ALA A 288 16.66 3.29 -15.61
N THR A 289 17.19 2.33 -16.35
CA THR A 289 16.71 1.95 -17.68
C THR A 289 15.42 1.13 -17.57
N ASP A 290 14.83 0.73 -18.69
CA ASP A 290 13.63 -0.09 -18.70
C ASP A 290 13.94 -1.54 -18.26
N ARG A 291 13.35 -1.94 -17.13
CA ARG A 291 13.51 -3.31 -16.58
C ARG A 291 12.90 -4.40 -17.48
N PHE A 292 11.96 -4.03 -18.32
CA PHE A 292 11.22 -4.96 -19.18
C PHE A 292 11.68 -4.92 -20.64
N SER A 293 12.70 -4.10 -20.94
CA SER A 293 13.30 -4.06 -22.28
C SER A 293 14.02 -5.37 -22.56
N THR A 294 13.79 -5.91 -23.75
CA THR A 294 14.57 -7.04 -24.31
C THR A 294 15.76 -6.56 -25.15
N LEU A 295 15.81 -5.26 -25.46
CA LEU A 295 16.82 -4.65 -26.34
C LEU A 295 18.05 -4.15 -25.58
N GLN A 296 17.91 -3.90 -24.27
CA GLN A 296 18.96 -3.29 -23.48
C GLN A 296 19.01 -3.88 -22.06
N PRO A 297 20.20 -4.01 -21.46
CA PRO A 297 20.32 -4.48 -20.10
C PRO A 297 19.69 -3.48 -19.11
N TYR A 298 19.15 -4.01 -18.02
CA TYR A 298 18.68 -3.19 -16.91
C TYR A 298 19.87 -2.60 -16.17
N VAL A 299 19.95 -1.27 -16.14
CA VAL A 299 20.95 -0.50 -15.39
C VAL A 299 20.22 0.32 -14.34
N PHE A 300 20.69 0.25 -13.10
CA PHE A 300 20.28 1.11 -12.00
C PHE A 300 21.51 1.81 -11.45
N ARG A 301 21.47 3.14 -11.42
CA ARG A 301 22.54 3.98 -10.83
C ARG A 301 21.91 4.88 -9.77
N SER A 302 22.61 5.03 -8.64
CA SER A 302 22.20 5.94 -7.58
C SER A 302 23.42 6.55 -6.92
N THR A 303 23.25 7.79 -6.47
CA THR A 303 24.23 8.52 -5.67
C THR A 303 23.49 9.38 -4.65
N PHE A 304 24.23 10.00 -3.74
CA PHE A 304 23.67 10.89 -2.75
C PHE A 304 24.58 12.11 -2.52
N HIS A 305 23.96 13.18 -2.07
CA HIS A 305 24.63 14.35 -1.49
C HIS A 305 24.26 14.46 -0.02
N ARG A 306 25.22 14.73 0.85
CA ARG A 306 25.02 14.94 2.29
C ARG A 306 25.23 16.42 2.60
N PHE A 307 24.24 17.00 3.26
CA PHE A 307 24.29 18.39 3.73
C PHE A 307 24.99 18.45 5.09
N GLU A 308 25.69 19.54 5.37
CA GLU A 308 26.28 19.82 6.70
C GLU A 308 25.20 20.16 7.72
N VAL A 309 24.15 20.85 7.29
CA VAL A 309 22.97 21.21 8.09
C VAL A 309 21.74 20.70 7.37
N ALA A 310 20.77 20.16 8.13
CA ALA A 310 19.51 19.68 7.55
C ALA A 310 18.79 20.82 6.83
N THR A 311 18.34 20.56 5.60
CA THR A 311 17.69 21.55 4.75
C THR A 311 16.38 21.07 4.14
N ASN A 312 15.46 21.99 3.89
CA ASN A 312 14.28 21.82 3.05
C ASN A 312 14.17 22.91 1.98
N GLU A 313 15.25 23.70 1.82
CA GLU A 313 15.33 24.78 0.87
C GLU A 313 15.47 24.25 -0.56
N ALA A 314 14.54 24.70 -1.42
CA ALA A 314 14.48 24.20 -2.80
C ALA A 314 15.76 24.48 -3.59
N ARG A 315 16.43 25.62 -3.34
CA ARG A 315 17.67 26.01 -4.00
C ARG A 315 18.83 25.07 -3.65
N GLU A 316 18.99 24.69 -2.38
CA GLU A 316 20.03 23.79 -1.91
C GLU A 316 19.80 22.37 -2.44
N LEU A 317 18.55 21.91 -2.36
CA LEU A 317 18.16 20.59 -2.90
C LEU A 317 18.39 20.51 -4.43
N ALA A 318 18.10 21.59 -5.17
CA ALA A 318 18.34 21.66 -6.60
C ALA A 318 19.84 21.66 -6.95
N ALA A 319 20.66 22.42 -6.20
CA ALA A 319 22.12 22.43 -6.38
C ALA A 319 22.74 21.05 -6.13
N ALA A 320 22.26 20.32 -5.11
CA ALA A 320 22.70 18.97 -4.80
C ALA A 320 22.38 17.97 -5.93
N VAL A 321 21.28 18.14 -6.69
CA VAL A 321 20.97 17.33 -7.86
C VAL A 321 22.08 17.47 -8.93
N GLY A 322 22.55 18.69 -9.21
CA GLY A 322 23.64 18.91 -10.18
C GLY A 322 24.90 18.15 -9.81
N GLN A 323 25.31 18.20 -8.53
CA GLN A 323 26.47 17.46 -8.05
C GLN A 323 26.28 15.93 -8.15
N CYS A 324 25.09 15.43 -7.82
CA CYS A 324 24.75 14.04 -7.97
C CYS A 324 24.81 13.55 -9.41
N LEU A 325 24.34 14.35 -10.37
CA LEU A 325 24.30 13.96 -11.78
C LEU A 325 25.71 13.79 -12.38
N VAL A 326 26.67 14.62 -12.00
CA VAL A 326 28.07 14.47 -12.41
C VAL A 326 28.60 13.07 -12.01
N SER A 327 28.28 12.61 -10.82
CA SER A 327 28.72 11.31 -10.29
C SER A 327 28.01 10.11 -10.92
N LEU A 328 26.86 10.30 -11.59
CA LEU A 328 26.07 9.19 -12.15
C LEU A 328 26.56 8.72 -13.52
N HIS A 329 27.44 9.48 -14.21
CA HIS A 329 28.03 9.11 -15.52
C HIS A 329 26.98 8.60 -16.52
N LEU A 330 26.04 9.45 -16.89
CA LEU A 330 24.83 9.03 -17.63
C LEU A 330 25.07 8.65 -19.11
N ASP A 331 26.09 9.19 -19.75
CA ASP A 331 26.62 8.90 -21.12
C ASP A 331 25.61 8.28 -22.11
N GLY A 332 24.54 9.02 -22.41
CA GLY A 332 23.49 8.57 -23.35
C GLY A 332 22.60 7.43 -22.83
N LEU A 333 22.64 7.11 -21.52
CA LEU A 333 21.81 6.08 -20.89
C LEU A 333 20.31 6.36 -21.10
N PRO A 334 19.53 5.45 -21.72
CA PRO A 334 18.08 5.66 -21.91
C PRO A 334 17.32 5.48 -20.61
N VAL A 335 17.17 6.59 -19.88
CA VAL A 335 16.55 6.61 -18.55
C VAL A 335 15.04 6.45 -18.66
N LYS A 336 14.52 5.33 -18.19
CA LYS A 336 13.08 5.04 -18.13
C LYS A 336 12.44 5.44 -16.81
N ARG A 337 13.21 5.46 -15.73
CA ARG A 337 12.75 5.86 -14.40
C ARG A 337 13.84 6.69 -13.70
N ALA A 338 13.42 7.78 -13.07
CA ALA A 338 14.29 8.60 -12.25
C ALA A 338 13.58 9.07 -10.99
N GLY A 339 14.35 9.49 -9.99
CA GLY A 339 13.79 10.01 -8.75
C GLY A 339 14.79 10.70 -7.86
N VAL A 340 14.23 11.54 -7.00
CA VAL A 340 14.92 12.25 -5.92
C VAL A 340 14.27 11.84 -4.61
N GLY A 341 15.06 11.53 -3.60
CA GLY A 341 14.63 11.15 -2.26
C GLY A 341 15.42 11.88 -1.17
N ALA A 342 14.74 12.32 -0.14
CA ALA A 342 15.31 12.87 1.08
C ALA A 342 15.35 11.78 2.16
N THR A 343 16.47 11.65 2.86
CA THR A 343 16.69 10.70 3.96
C THR A 343 17.44 11.38 5.10
N LEU A 344 17.58 10.70 6.24
CA LEU A 344 18.11 11.28 7.47
C LEU A 344 17.31 12.56 7.81
N ILE A 345 15.97 12.38 7.94
CA ILE A 345 15.05 13.49 8.14
C ILE A 345 15.04 13.90 9.61
N GLU A 346 15.22 15.20 9.86
CA GLU A 346 15.01 15.85 11.15
C GLU A 346 13.65 16.54 11.17
N HIS A 347 12.92 16.41 12.28
CA HIS A 347 11.61 17.04 12.45
C HIS A 347 11.70 18.21 13.44
N ASP A 348 10.93 19.26 13.19
CA ASP A 348 10.83 20.39 14.12
C ASP A 348 10.42 19.92 15.52
N GLY A 349 11.23 20.26 16.53
CA GLY A 349 11.01 19.88 17.92
C GLY A 349 11.83 18.67 18.40
N VAL A 350 12.53 17.97 17.52
CA VAL A 350 13.59 17.06 17.92
C VAL A 350 14.88 17.87 17.94
N GLN A 351 15.23 18.39 19.13
CA GLN A 351 16.54 19.01 19.34
C GLN A 351 17.57 17.91 19.07
N GLY A 352 18.27 17.98 17.94
CA GLY A 352 19.40 17.13 17.63
C GLY A 352 20.40 17.28 18.77
N GLY A 353 20.67 16.19 19.47
CA GLY A 353 21.66 16.21 20.53
C GLY A 353 22.97 16.74 19.96
N LEU A 354 23.44 17.85 20.52
CA LEU A 354 24.80 18.29 20.41
C LEU A 354 25.72 17.20 20.99
N PHE A 355 26.28 16.39 20.12
CA PHE A 355 27.53 15.69 20.37
C PHE A 355 28.34 15.57 19.06
#